data_6dca708202958c75aa326b66481a00e9
#
_entry.id   6dca708202958c75aa326b66481a00e9
#
_cell.length_a   1.000
_cell.length_b   1.000
_cell.length_c   1.000
_cell.angle_alpha   90.00
_cell.angle_beta   90.00
_cell.angle_gamma   90.00
#
_symmetry.space_group_name_H-M   'P 1'
#
loop_
_entity.id
_entity.type
_entity.pdbx_description
1 polymer ?
#
loop_
_entity_poly.entity_id
_entity_poly.type
_entity_poly.pdbx_seq_one_letter_code
_entity_poly.pdbx_strand_id
1 'polypeptide(L)'
;MARNSKFSKNTLFYQVFHSPEFADYQEALYPSRMIRSLLQIYPLRASRWLLGLDTTVLVDTLNCLSDRIRQKTEFYVPLGESSGVYPFVIGGRKPFVLLIPGGAYAEVCTLNEGFMMALALNRMGWNAFVCKYRVGKEAHFPNPQDDVADCLQWIFQNAAQMEVNTEDYAVCGFSAGGHLAASWG
;
A
#
# COMPACT_ATOMS: atom_id res chain seq x y z
N MET A 1 11.21 17.46 -14.84
CA MET A 1 10.23 16.99 -15.84
C MET A 1 8.84 17.12 -15.24
N ALA A 2 7.91 17.83 -15.91
CA ALA A 2 6.53 17.90 -15.46
C ALA A 2 5.91 16.50 -15.51
N ARG A 3 5.47 15.97 -14.36
CA ARG A 3 4.71 14.71 -14.32
C ARG A 3 3.44 14.92 -15.15
N ASN A 4 3.26 14.11 -16.17
CA ASN A 4 2.02 14.07 -16.94
C ASN A 4 0.97 13.42 -16.03
N SER A 5 0.33 14.21 -15.16
CA SER A 5 -0.62 13.71 -14.16
C SER A 5 -1.86 13.20 -14.89
N LYS A 6 -2.06 11.87 -14.86
CA LYS A 6 -3.20 11.19 -15.48
C LYS A 6 -4.51 11.48 -14.73
N PHE A 7 -4.44 11.54 -13.40
CA PHE A 7 -5.58 11.78 -12.54
C PHE A 7 -5.55 13.17 -11.91
N SER A 8 -6.71 13.76 -11.74
CA SER A 8 -6.93 15.05 -11.09
C SER A 8 -8.04 14.93 -10.05
N LYS A 9 -8.23 15.97 -9.23
CA LYS A 9 -9.33 16.01 -8.27
C LYS A 9 -10.73 15.83 -8.88
N ASN A 10 -10.88 16.11 -10.17
CA ASN A 10 -12.14 15.98 -10.91
C ASN A 10 -12.30 14.61 -11.59
N THR A 11 -11.28 13.79 -11.64
CA THR A 11 -11.34 12.43 -12.17
C THR A 11 -12.35 11.61 -11.35
N LEU A 12 -13.20 10.85 -12.01
CA LEU A 12 -14.14 9.95 -11.33
C LEU A 12 -13.41 8.70 -10.80
N PHE A 13 -13.84 8.18 -9.68
CA PHE A 13 -13.35 6.89 -9.18
C PHE A 13 -13.52 5.77 -10.20
N TYR A 14 -14.62 5.83 -11.00
CA TYR A 14 -14.81 4.92 -12.12
C TYR A 14 -13.60 4.88 -13.07
N GLN A 15 -13.09 6.05 -13.45
CA GLN A 15 -11.95 6.16 -14.36
C GLN A 15 -10.66 5.59 -13.76
N VAL A 16 -10.49 5.70 -12.44
CA VAL A 16 -9.37 5.09 -11.73
C VAL A 16 -9.49 3.58 -11.73
N PHE A 17 -10.63 3.05 -11.28
CA PHE A 17 -10.85 1.61 -11.17
C PHE A 17 -10.81 0.87 -12.51
N HIS A 18 -11.20 1.53 -13.60
CA HIS A 18 -11.18 0.96 -14.95
C HIS A 18 -9.94 1.38 -15.76
N SER A 19 -8.96 1.99 -15.13
CA SER A 19 -7.66 2.26 -15.75
C SER A 19 -6.92 0.95 -16.03
N PRO A 20 -6.39 0.73 -17.24
CA PRO A 20 -5.73 -0.53 -17.60
C PRO A 20 -4.61 -0.91 -16.64
N GLU A 21 -3.81 0.05 -16.16
CA GLU A 21 -2.72 -0.22 -15.23
C GLU A 21 -3.18 -0.70 -13.86
N PHE A 22 -4.43 -0.44 -13.46
CA PHE A 22 -4.98 -0.88 -12.17
C PHE A 22 -5.87 -2.11 -12.28
N ALA A 23 -5.98 -2.74 -13.46
CA ALA A 23 -6.85 -3.90 -13.66
C ALA A 23 -6.57 -5.03 -12.67
N ASP A 24 -5.28 -5.33 -12.44
CA ASP A 24 -4.83 -6.38 -11.54
C ASP A 24 -4.70 -5.94 -10.07
N TYR A 25 -4.89 -4.65 -9.79
CA TYR A 25 -4.66 -4.05 -8.46
C TYR A 25 -5.90 -3.41 -7.84
N GLN A 26 -7.09 -3.71 -8.33
CA GLN A 26 -8.33 -3.09 -7.82
C GLN A 26 -8.57 -3.35 -6.34
N GLU A 27 -8.23 -4.55 -5.85
CA GLU A 27 -8.33 -4.90 -4.43
C GLU A 27 -7.33 -4.14 -3.56
N ALA A 28 -6.14 -3.85 -4.09
CA ALA A 28 -5.15 -3.03 -3.40
C ALA A 28 -5.57 -1.55 -3.34
N LEU A 29 -6.34 -1.05 -4.32
CA LEU A 29 -6.88 0.31 -4.26
C LEU A 29 -8.07 0.40 -3.30
N TYR A 30 -9.01 -0.54 -3.41
CA TYR A 30 -10.18 -0.64 -2.52
C TYR A 30 -10.66 -2.08 -2.44
N PRO A 31 -10.43 -2.77 -1.32
CA PRO A 31 -10.75 -4.20 -1.19
C PRO A 31 -12.26 -4.46 -1.22
N SER A 32 -13.07 -3.59 -0.60
CA SER A 32 -14.53 -3.75 -0.57
C SER A 32 -15.17 -3.49 -1.93
N ARG A 33 -15.76 -4.52 -2.53
CA ARG A 33 -16.54 -4.40 -3.79
C ARG A 33 -17.72 -3.43 -3.65
N MET A 34 -18.38 -3.45 -2.50
CA MET A 34 -19.51 -2.56 -2.21
C MET A 34 -19.05 -1.09 -2.22
N ILE A 35 -17.96 -0.78 -1.53
CA ILE A 35 -17.42 0.59 -1.50
C ILE A 35 -16.98 1.02 -2.90
N ARG A 36 -16.28 0.15 -3.67
CA ARG A 36 -15.93 0.47 -5.06
C ARG A 36 -17.16 0.81 -5.90
N SER A 37 -18.23 0.04 -5.79
CA SER A 37 -19.48 0.30 -6.54
C SER A 37 -20.11 1.63 -6.16
N LEU A 38 -20.10 2.00 -4.88
CA LEU A 38 -20.63 3.27 -4.42
C LEU A 38 -19.78 4.47 -4.85
N LEU A 39 -18.47 4.31 -4.85
CA LEU A 39 -17.56 5.41 -5.19
C LEU A 39 -17.53 5.77 -6.67
N GLN A 40 -17.88 4.84 -7.57
CA GLN A 40 -17.70 5.02 -9.02
C GLN A 40 -18.29 6.32 -9.58
N ILE A 41 -19.42 6.78 -9.09
CA ILE A 41 -20.11 7.98 -9.57
C ILE A 41 -19.51 9.29 -9.03
N TYR A 42 -18.59 9.21 -8.05
CA TYR A 42 -18.03 10.39 -7.40
C TYR A 42 -16.66 10.76 -7.98
N PRO A 43 -16.36 12.06 -8.06
CA PRO A 43 -15.00 12.52 -8.36
C PRO A 43 -14.08 12.35 -7.15
N LEU A 44 -12.77 12.24 -7.39
CA LEU A 44 -11.75 12.06 -6.35
C LEU A 44 -11.82 13.14 -5.25
N ARG A 45 -12.24 14.37 -5.58
CA ARG A 45 -12.42 15.43 -4.58
C ARG A 45 -13.46 15.08 -3.49
N ALA A 46 -14.39 14.18 -3.77
CA ALA A 46 -15.37 13.73 -2.81
C ALA A 46 -14.77 12.81 -1.72
N SER A 47 -13.55 12.29 -1.92
CA SER A 47 -12.85 11.43 -0.98
C SER A 47 -12.73 12.05 0.41
N ARG A 48 -12.60 13.39 0.49
CA ARG A 48 -12.48 14.10 1.77
C ARG A 48 -13.72 13.92 2.66
N TRP A 49 -14.90 13.98 2.07
CA TRP A 49 -16.14 13.86 2.86
C TRP A 49 -16.63 12.41 2.96
N LEU A 50 -16.38 11.59 1.92
CA LEU A 50 -16.84 10.20 1.89
C LEU A 50 -15.92 9.26 2.69
N LEU A 51 -14.62 9.55 2.70
CA LEU A 51 -13.58 8.65 3.19
C LEU A 51 -12.63 9.30 4.21
N GLY A 52 -12.78 10.60 4.47
CA GLY A 52 -11.85 11.33 5.34
C GLY A 52 -10.44 11.49 4.77
N LEU A 53 -10.23 11.27 3.47
CA LEU A 53 -8.91 11.31 2.84
C LEU A 53 -8.58 12.69 2.30
N ASP A 54 -7.33 13.13 2.45
CA ASP A 54 -6.84 14.31 1.74
C ASP A 54 -6.80 14.06 0.24
N THR A 55 -7.57 14.85 -0.50
CA THR A 55 -7.72 14.68 -1.95
C THR A 55 -6.41 14.88 -2.72
N THR A 56 -5.56 15.82 -2.27
CA THR A 56 -4.28 16.08 -2.94
C THR A 56 -3.35 14.89 -2.78
N VAL A 57 -3.24 14.39 -1.55
CA VAL A 57 -2.43 13.20 -1.26
C VAL A 57 -2.96 11.98 -2.02
N LEU A 58 -4.28 11.79 -2.07
CA LEU A 58 -4.88 10.70 -2.83
C LEU A 58 -4.54 10.79 -4.33
N VAL A 59 -4.73 11.95 -4.95
CA VAL A 59 -4.43 12.18 -6.38
C VAL A 59 -2.95 11.95 -6.66
N ASP A 60 -2.07 12.50 -5.84
CA ASP A 60 -0.61 12.30 -5.96
C ASP A 60 -0.23 10.82 -5.84
N THR A 61 -0.87 10.10 -4.89
CA THR A 61 -0.66 8.67 -4.70
C THR A 61 -1.06 7.89 -5.95
N LEU A 62 -2.27 8.09 -6.45
CA LEU A 62 -2.78 7.39 -7.64
C LEU A 62 -1.91 7.66 -8.88
N ASN A 63 -1.45 8.90 -9.08
CA ASN A 63 -0.54 9.23 -10.17
C ASN A 63 0.83 8.53 -10.01
N CYS A 64 1.38 8.53 -8.80
CA CYS A 64 2.65 7.84 -8.52
C CYS A 64 2.53 6.33 -8.76
N LEU A 65 1.44 5.69 -8.31
CA LEU A 65 1.19 4.27 -8.54
C LEU A 65 1.05 3.96 -10.03
N SER A 66 0.28 4.78 -10.76
CA SER A 66 0.12 4.64 -12.21
C SER A 66 1.47 4.72 -12.93
N ASP A 67 2.32 5.69 -12.56
CA ASP A 67 3.66 5.85 -13.16
C ASP A 67 4.55 4.62 -12.86
N ARG A 68 4.56 4.13 -11.62
CA ARG A 68 5.35 2.96 -11.21
C ARG A 68 4.94 1.70 -11.98
N ILE A 69 3.65 1.41 -12.07
CA ILE A 69 3.12 0.24 -12.78
C ILE A 69 3.45 0.33 -14.28
N ARG A 70 3.27 1.49 -14.90
CA ARG A 70 3.57 1.72 -16.32
C ARG A 70 5.05 1.62 -16.63
N GLN A 71 5.93 2.01 -15.72
CA GLN A 71 7.38 1.87 -15.86
C GLN A 71 7.86 0.45 -15.56
N LYS A 72 6.96 -0.48 -15.25
CA LYS A 72 7.27 -1.86 -14.86
C LYS A 72 8.22 -1.93 -13.65
N THR A 73 8.19 -0.93 -12.80
CA THR A 73 8.85 -1.00 -11.50
C THR A 73 8.15 -2.08 -10.69
N GLU A 74 8.91 -2.92 -10.01
CA GLU A 74 8.34 -3.98 -9.17
C GLU A 74 7.37 -3.35 -8.15
N PHE A 75 6.07 -3.55 -8.40
CA PHE A 75 5.02 -2.92 -7.62
C PHE A 75 4.52 -3.83 -6.50
N TYR A 76 4.51 -5.14 -6.74
CA TYR A 76 4.08 -6.15 -5.79
C TYR A 76 4.96 -7.39 -5.89
N VAL A 77 5.40 -7.90 -4.75
CA VAL A 77 6.14 -9.15 -4.62
C VAL A 77 5.28 -10.14 -3.87
N PRO A 78 4.79 -11.20 -4.53
CA PRO A 78 4.07 -12.25 -3.83
C PRO A 78 5.05 -13.06 -2.96
N LEU A 79 4.68 -13.30 -1.70
CA LEU A 79 5.44 -14.12 -0.75
C LEU A 79 4.69 -15.39 -0.37
N GLY A 80 3.40 -15.43 -0.65
CA GLY A 80 2.52 -16.58 -0.51
C GLY A 80 1.36 -16.48 -1.52
N GLU A 81 0.39 -17.38 -1.40
CA GLU A 81 -0.77 -17.40 -2.30
C GLU A 81 -1.62 -16.13 -2.16
N SER A 82 -1.81 -15.66 -0.94
CA SER A 82 -2.66 -14.49 -0.62
C SER A 82 -1.90 -13.37 0.09
N SER A 83 -0.59 -13.50 0.31
CA SER A 83 0.26 -12.55 1.01
C SER A 83 1.42 -12.03 0.15
N GLY A 84 2.01 -10.91 0.57
CA GLY A 84 3.13 -10.33 -0.13
C GLY A 84 3.47 -8.91 0.35
N VAL A 85 4.36 -8.25 -0.36
CA VAL A 85 4.83 -6.92 -0.01
C VAL A 85 4.80 -5.98 -1.22
N TYR A 86 4.45 -4.71 -0.97
CA TYR A 86 4.56 -3.62 -1.93
C TYR A 86 5.78 -2.76 -1.56
N PRO A 87 6.89 -2.82 -2.33
CA PRO A 87 8.09 -2.01 -2.06
C PRO A 87 7.89 -0.55 -2.49
N PHE A 88 8.23 0.39 -1.62
CA PHE A 88 8.34 1.83 -1.89
C PHE A 88 9.77 2.28 -1.57
N VAL A 89 10.70 1.81 -2.36
CA VAL A 89 12.13 2.00 -2.14
C VAL A 89 12.61 3.28 -2.81
N ILE A 90 13.40 4.07 -2.08
CA ILE A 90 14.14 5.24 -2.57
C ILE A 90 15.65 5.01 -2.55
N GLY A 91 16.10 3.89 -1.98
CA GLY A 91 17.50 3.50 -1.89
C GLY A 91 18.34 4.36 -0.95
N GLY A 92 19.62 4.48 -1.27
CA GLY A 92 20.57 5.39 -0.59
C GLY A 92 20.89 4.99 0.85
N ARG A 93 20.79 3.69 1.17
CA ARG A 93 21.02 3.12 2.52
C ARG A 93 20.22 3.83 3.61
N LYS A 94 19.00 4.27 3.27
CA LYS A 94 18.08 4.88 4.23
C LYS A 94 17.36 3.80 5.05
N PRO A 95 16.97 4.12 6.29
CA PRO A 95 16.15 3.22 7.10
C PRO A 95 14.79 2.95 6.44
N PHE A 96 14.07 1.96 6.94
CA PHE A 96 12.77 1.62 6.40
C PHE A 96 11.67 1.48 7.46
N VAL A 97 10.43 1.59 7.00
CA VAL A 97 9.24 1.28 7.78
C VAL A 97 8.46 0.18 7.06
N LEU A 98 8.14 -0.89 7.78
CA LEU A 98 7.13 -1.85 7.36
C LEU A 98 5.76 -1.37 7.83
N LEU A 99 4.89 -1.04 6.89
CA LEU A 99 3.52 -0.61 7.13
C LEU A 99 2.58 -1.82 7.09
N ILE A 100 1.77 -1.97 8.12
CA ILE A 100 0.76 -3.03 8.24
C ILE A 100 -0.61 -2.34 8.30
N PRO A 101 -1.32 -2.24 7.14
CA PRO A 101 -2.63 -1.60 7.09
C PRO A 101 -3.68 -2.39 7.89
N GLY A 102 -4.72 -1.71 8.37
CA GLY A 102 -5.86 -2.33 9.01
C GLY A 102 -6.87 -2.90 8.01
N GLY A 103 -8.08 -3.14 8.50
CA GLY A 103 -9.20 -3.71 7.72
C GLY A 103 -9.93 -4.82 8.48
N ALA A 104 -9.86 -4.78 9.83
CA ALA A 104 -10.58 -5.68 10.74
C ALA A 104 -10.28 -7.19 10.48
N TYR A 105 -9.14 -7.51 9.90
CA TYR A 105 -8.80 -8.86 9.41
C TYR A 105 -9.78 -9.41 8.35
N ALA A 106 -10.71 -8.61 7.85
CA ALA A 106 -11.61 -8.95 6.75
C ALA A 106 -11.05 -8.55 5.38
N GLU A 107 -10.25 -7.51 5.38
CA GLU A 107 -9.61 -6.92 4.19
C GLU A 107 -8.31 -6.20 4.59
N VAL A 108 -7.53 -5.72 3.61
CA VAL A 108 -6.34 -4.89 3.86
C VAL A 108 -6.56 -3.51 3.22
N CYS A 109 -6.60 -2.45 4.04
CA CYS A 109 -6.80 -1.06 3.60
C CYS A 109 -5.53 -0.48 2.97
N THR A 110 -5.04 -1.10 1.91
CA THR A 110 -3.70 -0.87 1.35
C THR A 110 -3.52 0.54 0.82
N LEU A 111 -4.54 1.16 0.21
CA LEU A 111 -4.42 2.50 -0.37
C LEU A 111 -4.20 3.57 0.68
N ASN A 112 -5.09 3.70 1.65
CA ASN A 112 -5.10 4.80 2.60
C ASN A 112 -4.09 4.62 3.75
N GLU A 113 -3.96 3.42 4.29
CA GLU A 113 -3.08 3.10 5.42
C GLU A 113 -1.73 2.52 4.99
N GLY A 114 -1.60 2.17 3.71
CA GLY A 114 -0.36 1.66 3.11
C GLY A 114 0.26 2.66 2.14
N PHE A 115 -0.26 2.77 0.91
CA PHE A 115 0.40 3.51 -0.17
C PHE A 115 0.52 5.01 0.08
N MET A 116 -0.53 5.65 0.63
CA MET A 116 -0.47 7.08 0.96
C MET A 116 0.58 7.34 2.04
N MET A 117 0.68 6.46 3.04
CA MET A 117 1.69 6.56 4.10
C MET A 117 3.09 6.27 3.57
N ALA A 118 3.26 5.24 2.73
CA ALA A 118 4.55 4.91 2.13
C ALA A 118 5.13 6.07 1.33
N LEU A 119 4.30 6.74 0.52
CA LEU A 119 4.74 7.92 -0.24
C LEU A 119 5.05 9.12 0.66
N ALA A 120 4.34 9.29 1.78
CA ALA A 120 4.68 10.31 2.75
C ALA A 120 6.05 10.05 3.39
N LEU A 121 6.33 8.80 3.78
CA LEU A 121 7.62 8.37 4.31
C LEU A 121 8.75 8.55 3.28
N ASN A 122 8.52 8.20 2.00
CA ASN A 122 9.50 8.44 0.96
C ASN A 122 9.87 9.93 0.80
N ARG A 123 8.87 10.84 0.93
CA ARG A 123 9.13 12.30 0.91
C ARG A 123 9.96 12.76 2.12
N MET A 124 9.88 12.05 3.23
CA MET A 124 10.68 12.27 4.44
C MET A 124 12.07 11.62 4.38
N GLY A 125 12.38 10.89 3.31
CA GLY A 125 13.67 10.23 3.12
C GLY A 125 13.76 8.83 3.72
N TRP A 126 12.64 8.15 3.95
CA TRP A 126 12.57 6.78 4.44
C TRP A 126 12.16 5.82 3.33
N ASN A 127 12.74 4.65 3.29
CA ASN A 127 12.17 3.53 2.54
C ASN A 127 10.90 3.06 3.23
N ALA A 128 9.94 2.54 2.47
CA ALA A 128 8.73 1.99 3.03
C ALA A 128 8.33 0.71 2.30
N PHE A 129 7.71 -0.19 3.03
CA PHE A 129 7.17 -1.43 2.51
C PHE A 129 5.76 -1.59 3.07
N VAL A 130 4.82 -2.05 2.25
CA VAL A 130 3.43 -2.26 2.69
C VAL A 130 3.15 -3.75 2.68
N CYS A 131 2.85 -4.29 3.84
CA CYS A 131 2.50 -5.69 4.01
C CYS A 131 1.07 -5.96 3.52
N LYS A 132 0.92 -6.97 2.67
CA LYS A 132 -0.36 -7.60 2.38
C LYS A 132 -0.36 -8.95 3.09
N TYR A 133 -1.14 -9.07 4.14
CA TYR A 133 -1.27 -10.27 4.95
C TYR A 133 -2.59 -10.98 4.70
N ARG A 134 -2.69 -12.26 5.05
CA ARG A 134 -3.88 -13.10 4.92
C ARG A 134 -5.03 -12.57 5.78
N VAL A 135 -6.21 -12.50 5.18
CA VAL A 135 -7.43 -11.94 5.78
C VAL A 135 -8.63 -12.87 5.57
N GLY A 136 -9.76 -12.57 6.18
CA GLY A 136 -10.98 -13.36 6.05
C GLY A 136 -10.82 -14.75 6.67
N LYS A 137 -11.10 -15.79 5.91
CA LYS A 137 -11.02 -17.17 6.39
C LYS A 137 -9.60 -17.63 6.72
N GLU A 138 -8.59 -16.97 6.17
CA GLU A 138 -7.18 -17.28 6.38
C GLU A 138 -6.57 -16.45 7.53
N ALA A 139 -7.32 -15.51 8.13
CA ALA A 139 -6.84 -14.61 9.19
C ALA A 139 -6.76 -15.25 10.58
N HIS A 140 -6.49 -16.54 10.65
CA HIS A 140 -6.31 -17.22 11.95
C HIS A 140 -4.82 -17.31 12.31
N PHE A 141 -4.53 -17.21 13.58
CA PHE A 141 -3.18 -17.37 14.11
C PHE A 141 -2.59 -18.74 13.70
N PRO A 142 -1.31 -18.83 13.25
CA PRO A 142 -0.33 -17.75 13.19
C PRO A 142 -0.25 -17.05 11.81
N ASN A 143 -1.15 -17.30 10.88
CA ASN A 143 -1.01 -16.92 9.46
C ASN A 143 -0.64 -15.44 9.23
N PRO A 144 -1.35 -14.43 9.78
CA PRO A 144 -0.95 -13.05 9.55
C PRO A 144 0.41 -12.68 10.16
N GLN A 145 0.79 -13.32 11.28
CA GLN A 145 2.10 -13.12 11.90
C GLN A 145 3.23 -13.68 11.02
N ASP A 146 3.01 -14.85 10.44
CA ASP A 146 3.95 -15.47 9.49
C ASP A 146 4.13 -14.57 8.26
N ASP A 147 3.03 -13.98 7.74
CA ASP A 147 3.09 -13.06 6.60
C ASP A 147 3.93 -11.80 6.89
N VAL A 148 3.87 -11.28 8.12
CA VAL A 148 4.73 -10.16 8.55
C VAL A 148 6.20 -10.61 8.62
N ALA A 149 6.46 -11.80 9.16
CA ALA A 149 7.80 -12.36 9.22
C ALA A 149 8.38 -12.57 7.81
N ASP A 150 7.58 -13.11 6.88
CA ASP A 150 7.98 -13.32 5.48
C ASP A 150 8.31 -11.97 4.79
N CYS A 151 7.51 -10.93 5.03
CA CYS A 151 7.80 -9.58 4.53
C CYS A 151 9.17 -9.07 5.02
N LEU A 152 9.42 -9.15 6.32
CA LEU A 152 10.71 -8.73 6.89
C LEU A 152 11.87 -9.57 6.38
N GLN A 153 11.69 -10.88 6.31
CA GLN A 153 12.71 -11.79 5.77
C GLN A 153 13.07 -11.42 4.34
N TRP A 154 12.06 -11.20 3.48
CA TRP A 154 12.29 -10.78 2.10
C TRP A 154 13.02 -9.43 2.04
N ILE A 155 12.62 -8.44 2.86
CA ILE A 155 13.29 -7.13 2.90
C ILE A 155 14.77 -7.29 3.26
N PHE A 156 15.08 -8.06 4.31
CA PHE A 156 16.46 -8.30 4.76
C PHE A 156 17.30 -9.01 3.70
N GLN A 157 16.74 -10.03 3.03
CA GLN A 157 17.45 -10.77 1.97
C GLN A 157 17.76 -9.91 0.76
N ASN A 158 16.93 -8.91 0.44
CA ASN A 158 17.07 -8.05 -0.73
C ASN A 158 17.60 -6.65 -0.40
N ALA A 159 17.91 -6.37 0.86
CA ALA A 159 18.28 -5.03 1.34
C ALA A 159 19.51 -4.47 0.63
N ALA A 160 20.52 -5.29 0.38
CA ALA A 160 21.75 -4.86 -0.31
C ALA A 160 21.47 -4.42 -1.75
N GLN A 161 20.65 -5.15 -2.49
CA GLN A 161 20.26 -4.82 -3.86
C GLN A 161 19.38 -3.55 -3.91
N MET A 162 18.53 -3.38 -2.92
CA MET A 162 17.63 -2.23 -2.80
C MET A 162 18.32 -1.00 -2.17
N GLU A 163 19.56 -1.13 -1.70
CA GLU A 163 20.27 -0.09 -0.92
C GLU A 163 19.45 0.37 0.30
N VAL A 164 18.90 -0.56 1.07
CA VAL A 164 18.11 -0.30 2.28
C VAL A 164 18.97 -0.59 3.52
N ASN A 165 18.91 0.30 4.53
CA ASN A 165 19.50 0.06 5.83
C ASN A 165 18.57 -0.84 6.67
N THR A 166 19.12 -1.95 7.19
CA THR A 166 18.39 -2.93 8.00
C THR A 166 18.70 -2.85 9.50
N GLU A 167 19.65 -2.00 9.90
CA GLU A 167 19.97 -1.79 11.32
C GLU A 167 18.93 -0.90 12.00
N ASP A 168 18.40 0.09 11.23
CA ASP A 168 17.36 1.00 11.68
C ASP A 168 16.08 0.78 10.90
N TYR A 169 15.08 0.17 11.53
CA TYR A 169 13.76 0.02 10.94
C TYR A 169 12.65 0.12 11.98
N ALA A 170 11.45 0.35 11.50
CA ALA A 170 10.25 0.35 12.33
C ALA A 170 9.15 -0.49 11.68
N VAL A 171 8.29 -1.05 12.52
CA VAL A 171 7.02 -1.67 12.12
C VAL A 171 5.90 -0.75 12.59
N CYS A 172 5.04 -0.33 11.67
CA CYS A 172 3.94 0.59 11.95
C CYS A 172 2.63 -0.01 11.48
N GLY A 173 1.70 -0.26 12.39
CA GLY A 173 0.41 -0.84 12.09
C GLY A 173 -0.75 0.11 12.37
N PHE A 174 -1.84 -0.05 11.61
CA PHE A 174 -3.07 0.74 11.74
C PHE A 174 -4.24 -0.18 12.10
N SER A 175 -5.06 0.20 13.10
CA SER A 175 -6.25 -0.58 13.49
C SER A 175 -5.91 -2.07 13.70
N ALA A 176 -6.53 -2.99 12.95
CA ALA A 176 -6.20 -4.42 12.98
C ALA A 176 -4.72 -4.71 12.65
N GLY A 177 -4.11 -3.91 11.75
CA GLY A 177 -2.67 -3.98 11.48
C GLY A 177 -1.82 -3.53 12.68
N GLY A 178 -2.33 -2.61 13.50
CA GLY A 178 -1.70 -2.22 14.77
C GLY A 178 -1.72 -3.36 15.80
N HIS A 179 -2.85 -4.07 15.89
CA HIS A 179 -2.95 -5.29 16.69
C HIS A 179 -1.97 -6.35 16.17
N LEU A 180 -1.90 -6.55 14.85
CA LEU A 180 -0.97 -7.51 14.25
C LEU A 180 0.49 -7.14 14.53
N ALA A 181 0.87 -5.86 14.36
CA ALA A 181 2.21 -5.38 14.68
C ALA A 181 2.60 -5.66 16.16
N ALA A 182 1.68 -5.37 17.08
CA ALA A 182 1.91 -5.60 18.50
C ALA A 182 1.93 -7.09 18.88
N SER A 183 1.20 -7.94 18.17
CA SER A 183 1.17 -9.39 18.44
C SER A 183 2.32 -10.16 17.77
N TRP A 184 2.98 -9.54 16.79
CA TRP A 184 4.13 -10.12 16.12
C TRP A 184 5.44 -9.85 16.90
N GLY A 185 5.60 -8.67 17.53
CA GLY A 185 6.75 -8.29 18.36
C GLY A 185 6.64 -8.83 19.77
#